data_36bc16e98befc9b7ec0dc0e391b69cd8
#
_entry.id   36bc16e98befc9b7ec0dc0e391b69cd8
#
_cell.length_a   1.000
_cell.length_b   1.000
_cell.length_c   1.000
_cell.angle_alpha   90.00
_cell.angle_beta   90.00
_cell.angle_gamma   90.00
#
_symmetry.space_group_name_H-M   'P 1'
#
loop_
_entity.id
_entity.type
_entity.pdbx_description
1 polymer ?
#
loop_
_entity_poly.entity_id
_entity_poly.type
_entity_poly.pdbx_seq_one_letter_code
_entity_poly.pdbx_strand_id
1 'polypeptide(L)'
;MLKSYEELRKVDVSKWVEQRDGADYLNWAKVVDLLHENGAEKVYFEPVANELTGSSLYMTERKFEDSKGNINQVYETAVKIVIDDLEFIQRGPVTNGSNPVKDNSMSQQRLWNCQTRLFVKGVAIRTGLGFDLWLKDELKS
;
A
#
# COMPACT_ATOMS: atom_id res chain seq x y z
N MET A 1 -1.36 9.89 22.60
CA MET A 1 -2.50 9.31 21.87
C MET A 1 -2.57 9.90 20.46
N LEU A 2 -2.78 9.05 19.48
CA LEU A 2 -2.90 9.48 18.09
C LEU A 2 -4.08 10.44 17.92
N LYS A 3 -3.88 11.50 17.16
CA LYS A 3 -4.93 12.46 16.82
C LYS A 3 -6.08 11.79 16.09
N SER A 4 -7.23 12.46 16.06
CA SER A 4 -8.43 11.94 15.42
C SER A 4 -8.29 11.85 13.89
N TYR A 5 -9.16 11.08 13.26
CA TYR A 5 -9.24 10.98 11.81
C TYR A 5 -9.37 12.36 11.14
N GLU A 6 -10.23 13.21 11.66
CA GLU A 6 -10.44 14.54 11.09
C GLU A 6 -9.19 15.42 11.19
N GLU A 7 -8.48 15.35 12.31
CA GLU A 7 -7.25 16.11 12.49
C GLU A 7 -6.13 15.58 11.58
N LEU A 8 -5.97 14.26 11.49
CA LEU A 8 -4.94 13.66 10.63
C LEU A 8 -5.21 13.91 9.15
N ARG A 9 -6.47 13.92 8.76
CA ARG A 9 -6.84 14.21 7.37
C ARG A 9 -6.43 15.61 6.94
N LYS A 10 -6.34 16.56 7.87
CA LYS A 10 -5.94 17.95 7.61
C LYS A 10 -4.43 18.16 7.55
N VAL A 11 -3.64 17.15 7.92
CA VAL A 11 -2.18 17.26 7.83
C VAL A 11 -1.77 17.35 6.36
N ASP A 12 -1.05 18.42 6.01
CA ASP A 12 -0.58 18.62 4.65
C ASP A 12 0.62 17.73 4.37
N VAL A 13 0.45 16.76 3.47
CA VAL A 13 1.50 15.83 3.07
C VAL A 13 2.11 16.17 1.71
N SER A 14 1.66 17.25 1.08
CA SER A 14 2.04 17.59 -0.30
C SER A 14 3.54 17.77 -0.51
N LYS A 15 4.28 18.20 0.51
CA LYS A 15 5.72 18.39 0.44
C LYS A 15 6.51 17.09 0.26
N TRP A 16 5.91 15.96 0.62
CA TRP A 16 6.59 14.66 0.63
C TRP A 16 6.04 13.70 -0.42
N VAL A 17 5.29 14.24 -1.36
CA VAL A 17 4.74 13.48 -2.48
C VAL A 17 5.73 13.52 -3.63
N GLU A 18 6.04 12.33 -4.17
CA GLU A 18 6.88 12.17 -5.36
C GLU A 18 6.00 11.70 -6.51
N GLN A 19 6.32 12.15 -7.71
CA GLN A 19 5.65 11.67 -8.91
C GLN A 19 6.49 10.60 -9.59
N ARG A 20 5.87 9.46 -9.86
CA ARG A 20 6.49 8.34 -10.59
C ARG A 20 5.47 7.84 -11.60
N ASP A 21 5.87 7.77 -12.87
CA ASP A 21 5.03 7.26 -13.94
C ASP A 21 3.63 7.90 -13.99
N GLY A 22 3.56 9.19 -13.69
CA GLY A 22 2.31 9.95 -13.70
C GLY A 22 1.42 9.77 -12.47
N ALA A 23 1.86 9.01 -11.48
CA ALA A 23 1.13 8.81 -10.22
C ALA A 23 1.84 9.50 -9.05
N ASP A 24 1.05 9.94 -8.08
CA ASP A 24 1.55 10.55 -6.85
C ASP A 24 1.85 9.47 -5.82
N TYR A 25 3.05 9.51 -5.23
CA TYR A 25 3.48 8.58 -4.18
C TYR A 25 3.88 9.35 -2.93
N LEU A 26 3.26 9.01 -1.82
CA LEU A 26 3.64 9.53 -0.52
C LEU A 26 4.68 8.57 0.09
N ASN A 27 5.81 9.12 0.53
CA ASN A 27 6.90 8.33 1.10
C ASN A 27 6.45 7.63 2.38
N TRP A 28 6.62 6.31 2.44
CA TRP A 28 6.19 5.50 3.58
C TRP A 28 6.91 5.86 4.87
N ALA A 29 8.20 6.19 4.78
CA ALA A 29 8.98 6.57 5.97
C ALA A 29 8.48 7.88 6.56
N LYS A 30 8.07 8.81 5.70
CA LYS A 30 7.46 10.06 6.16
C LYS A 30 6.10 9.82 6.81
N VAL A 31 5.34 8.85 6.33
CA VAL A 31 4.08 8.46 6.97
C VAL A 31 4.31 7.97 8.39
N VAL A 32 5.31 7.12 8.59
CA VAL A 32 5.70 6.66 9.93
C VAL A 32 6.06 7.85 10.82
N ASP A 33 6.90 8.74 10.31
CA ASP A 33 7.33 9.94 11.02
C ASP A 33 6.14 10.83 11.41
N LEU A 34 5.24 11.08 10.48
CA LEU A 34 4.05 11.91 10.72
C LEU A 34 3.11 11.28 11.75
N LEU A 35 2.96 9.95 11.74
CA LEU A 35 2.15 9.28 12.75
C LEU A 35 2.73 9.51 14.16
N HIS A 36 4.04 9.39 14.30
CA HIS A 36 4.71 9.68 15.59
C HIS A 36 4.56 11.16 15.98
N GLU A 37 4.75 12.08 15.05
CA GLU A 37 4.58 13.52 15.32
C GLU A 37 3.15 13.84 15.76
N ASN A 38 2.18 13.06 15.35
CA ASN A 38 0.76 13.28 15.65
C ASN A 38 0.23 12.36 16.75
N GLY A 39 1.12 11.82 17.59
CA GLY A 39 0.74 11.20 18.85
C GLY A 39 0.87 9.69 18.94
N ALA A 40 1.18 8.99 17.86
CA ALA A 40 1.40 7.53 17.91
C ALA A 40 2.74 7.22 18.60
N GLU A 41 2.74 6.26 19.50
CA GLU A 41 3.96 5.80 20.17
C GLU A 41 4.58 4.61 19.44
N LYS A 42 3.75 3.70 18.90
CA LYS A 42 4.19 2.49 18.25
C LYS A 42 3.64 2.46 16.82
N VAL A 43 4.51 2.44 15.82
CA VAL A 43 4.11 2.35 14.40
C VAL A 43 5.04 1.38 13.70
N TYR A 44 4.49 0.34 13.10
CA TYR A 44 5.25 -0.52 12.21
C TYR A 44 4.33 -1.24 11.23
N PHE A 45 4.92 -1.79 10.19
CA PHE A 45 4.24 -2.72 9.30
C PHE A 45 5.18 -3.85 8.94
N GLU A 46 4.61 -5.00 8.65
CA GLU A 46 5.38 -6.16 8.23
C GLU A 46 4.62 -6.96 7.19
N PRO A 47 5.32 -7.55 6.21
CA PRO A 47 4.66 -8.43 5.24
C PRO A 47 4.03 -9.63 5.93
N VAL A 48 2.85 -10.01 5.46
CA VAL A 48 2.14 -11.19 5.97
C VAL A 48 2.54 -12.39 5.14
N ALA A 49 3.08 -13.41 5.80
CA ALA A 49 3.50 -14.63 5.12
C ALA A 49 2.29 -15.50 4.77
N ASN A 50 2.37 -16.12 3.58
CA ASN A 50 1.47 -17.21 3.22
C ASN A 50 1.90 -18.45 4.03
N GLU A 51 0.98 -19.04 4.77
CA GLU A 51 1.27 -20.16 5.66
C GLU A 51 1.82 -21.39 4.92
N LEU A 52 1.42 -21.58 3.68
CA LEU A 52 1.84 -22.74 2.90
C LEU A 52 3.26 -22.58 2.34
N THR A 53 3.68 -21.38 1.98
CA THR A 53 4.95 -21.15 1.31
C THR A 53 5.96 -20.38 2.14
N GLY A 54 5.51 -19.71 3.19
CA GLY A 54 6.34 -18.79 3.98
C GLY A 54 6.65 -17.47 3.26
N SER A 55 6.16 -17.29 2.04
CA SER A 55 6.38 -16.10 1.24
C SER A 55 5.31 -15.05 1.50
N SER A 56 5.67 -13.78 1.37
CA SER A 56 4.70 -12.68 1.42
C SER A 56 4.04 -12.41 0.06
N LEU A 57 4.33 -13.22 -0.93
CA LEU A 57 3.69 -13.17 -2.24
C LEU A 57 2.62 -14.25 -2.32
N TYR A 58 1.41 -13.83 -2.69
CA TYR A 58 0.29 -14.75 -2.88
C TYR A 58 -0.05 -14.81 -4.36
N MET A 59 -0.29 -16.01 -4.84
CA MET A 59 -0.68 -16.26 -6.22
C MET A 59 -2.13 -16.73 -6.23
N THR A 60 -2.96 -16.13 -7.09
CA THR A 60 -4.34 -16.59 -7.20
C THR A 60 -4.38 -17.91 -7.96
N GLU A 61 -5.30 -18.80 -7.59
CA GLU A 61 -5.47 -20.09 -8.29
C GLU A 61 -6.02 -19.89 -9.69
N ARG A 62 -6.80 -18.83 -9.88
CA ARG A 62 -7.45 -18.57 -11.16
C ARG A 62 -6.53 -17.82 -12.10
N LYS A 63 -6.42 -18.34 -13.32
CA LYS A 63 -5.70 -17.69 -14.41
C LYS A 63 -6.68 -16.90 -15.26
N PHE A 64 -6.22 -15.76 -15.77
CA PHE A 64 -7.02 -14.90 -16.63
C PHE A 64 -6.41 -14.87 -18.02
N GLU A 65 -7.27 -14.99 -19.03
CA GLU A 65 -6.86 -14.93 -20.43
C GLU A 65 -7.26 -13.56 -21.00
N ASP A 66 -6.30 -12.88 -21.64
CA ASP A 66 -6.59 -11.61 -22.30
C ASP A 66 -7.14 -11.84 -23.72
N SER A 67 -7.49 -10.75 -24.42
CA SER A 67 -8.06 -10.82 -25.78
C SER A 67 -7.09 -11.39 -26.82
N LYS A 68 -5.80 -11.48 -26.50
CA LYS A 68 -4.76 -12.02 -27.40
C LYS A 68 -4.40 -13.46 -27.07
N GLY A 69 -5.10 -14.09 -26.13
CA GLY A 69 -4.84 -15.45 -25.73
C GLY A 69 -3.73 -15.61 -24.70
N ASN A 70 -3.18 -14.53 -24.15
CA ASN A 70 -2.17 -14.61 -23.11
C ASN A 70 -2.82 -14.95 -21.77
N ILE A 71 -2.23 -15.91 -21.06
CA ILE A 71 -2.71 -16.31 -19.75
C ILE A 71 -1.87 -15.57 -18.71
N ASN A 72 -2.55 -14.84 -17.80
CA ASN A 72 -1.92 -14.10 -16.74
C ASN A 72 -2.36 -14.62 -15.38
N GLN A 73 -1.40 -14.83 -14.48
CA GLN A 73 -1.70 -15.05 -13.08
C GLN A 73 -1.65 -13.71 -12.35
N VAL A 74 -2.55 -13.56 -11.38
CA VAL A 74 -2.60 -12.36 -10.56
C VAL A 74 -1.87 -12.64 -9.26
N TYR A 75 -0.97 -11.76 -8.89
CA TYR A 75 -0.23 -11.82 -7.65
C TYR A 75 -0.76 -10.79 -6.67
N GLU A 76 -0.84 -11.18 -5.43
CA GLU A 76 -1.24 -10.31 -4.33
C GLU A 76 -0.20 -10.33 -3.23
N THR A 77 -0.23 -9.31 -2.40
CA THR A 77 0.56 -9.27 -1.17
C THR A 77 -0.26 -8.60 -0.07
N ALA A 78 0.21 -8.68 1.15
CA ALA A 78 -0.46 -8.06 2.28
C ALA A 78 0.56 -7.61 3.30
N VAL A 79 0.21 -6.57 4.04
CA VAL A 79 0.98 -6.10 5.18
C VAL A 79 0.10 -5.99 6.41
N LYS A 80 0.66 -6.34 7.56
CA LYS A 80 0.05 -6.08 8.85
C LYS A 80 0.56 -4.74 9.33
N ILE A 81 -0.37 -3.86 9.66
CA ILE A 81 -0.08 -2.49 10.10
C ILE A 81 -0.45 -2.38 11.56
N VAL A 82 0.46 -1.85 12.36
CA VAL A 82 0.24 -1.62 13.79
C VAL A 82 0.51 -0.16 14.10
N ILE A 83 -0.48 0.50 14.68
CA ILE A 83 -0.40 1.88 15.15
C ILE A 83 -0.97 1.89 16.55
N ASP A 84 -0.10 1.87 17.57
CA ASP A 84 -0.48 1.69 18.98
C ASP A 84 -1.34 0.43 19.15
N ASP A 85 -2.59 0.56 19.62
CA ASP A 85 -3.50 -0.58 19.80
C ASP A 85 -4.26 -0.96 18.54
N LEU A 86 -4.16 -0.18 17.48
CA LEU A 86 -4.80 -0.47 16.20
C LEU A 86 -3.95 -1.45 15.40
N GLU A 87 -4.53 -2.58 15.04
CA GLU A 87 -3.88 -3.60 14.22
C GLU A 87 -4.81 -4.04 13.12
N PHE A 88 -4.32 -4.02 11.89
CA PHE A 88 -5.13 -4.44 10.74
C PHE A 88 -4.24 -4.90 9.58
N ILE A 89 -4.85 -5.62 8.65
CA ILE A 89 -4.17 -6.12 7.45
C ILE A 89 -4.69 -5.37 6.24
N GLN A 90 -3.76 -4.89 5.41
CA GLN A 90 -4.07 -4.29 4.12
C GLN A 90 -3.54 -5.20 3.02
N ARG A 91 -4.44 -5.65 2.15
CA ARG A 91 -4.13 -6.58 1.06
C ARG A 91 -4.39 -5.91 -0.28
N GLY A 92 -3.58 -6.25 -1.28
CA GLY A 92 -3.79 -5.71 -2.62
C GLY A 92 -2.98 -6.42 -3.69
N PRO A 93 -3.27 -6.10 -4.96
CA PRO A 93 -2.57 -6.71 -6.08
C PRO A 93 -1.14 -6.18 -6.20
N VAL A 94 -0.25 -7.02 -6.70
CA VAL A 94 1.10 -6.58 -7.08
C VAL A 94 1.01 -6.10 -8.53
N THR A 95 1.40 -4.86 -8.76
CA THR A 95 1.29 -4.23 -10.08
C THR A 95 2.63 -3.69 -10.55
N ASN A 96 2.73 -3.55 -11.88
CA ASN A 96 3.80 -2.83 -12.55
C ASN A 96 3.15 -1.60 -13.21
N GLY A 97 3.22 -0.46 -12.53
CA GLY A 97 2.41 0.68 -12.90
C GLY A 97 0.92 0.36 -12.65
N SER A 98 0.09 0.54 -13.66
CA SER A 98 -1.35 0.22 -13.58
C SER A 98 -1.67 -1.23 -14.00
N ASN A 99 -0.67 -1.98 -14.48
CA ASN A 99 -0.89 -3.33 -15.01
C ASN A 99 -0.54 -4.40 -13.99
N PRO A 100 -1.24 -5.56 -14.02
CA PRO A 100 -0.84 -6.70 -13.21
C PRO A 100 0.57 -7.16 -13.57
N VAL A 101 1.32 -7.60 -12.57
CA VAL A 101 2.66 -8.15 -12.77
C VAL A 101 2.55 -9.54 -13.37
N LYS A 102 3.35 -9.81 -14.40
CA LYS A 102 3.50 -11.14 -15.01
C LYS A 102 4.68 -11.86 -14.36
N ASP A 103 4.71 -13.19 -14.53
CA ASP A 103 5.78 -14.01 -13.93
C ASP A 103 7.19 -13.51 -14.26
N ASN A 104 7.42 -13.12 -15.52
CA ASN A 104 8.73 -12.65 -15.97
C ASN A 104 9.07 -11.21 -15.56
N SER A 105 8.13 -10.51 -14.95
CA SER A 105 8.34 -9.12 -14.50
C SER A 105 8.30 -8.99 -12.97
N MET A 106 8.14 -10.10 -12.26
CA MET A 106 8.14 -10.10 -10.80
C MET A 106 9.56 -9.89 -10.26
N SER A 107 9.69 -9.07 -9.22
CA SER A 107 10.94 -8.89 -8.49
C SER A 107 10.65 -8.60 -7.03
N GLN A 108 11.63 -8.85 -6.17
CA GLN A 108 11.50 -8.50 -4.75
C GLN A 108 11.34 -7.00 -4.56
N GLN A 109 11.97 -6.20 -5.40
CA GLN A 109 11.84 -4.75 -5.35
C GLN A 109 10.42 -4.31 -5.66
N ARG A 110 9.76 -4.91 -6.65
CA ARG A 110 8.35 -4.63 -6.95
C ARG A 110 7.44 -5.03 -5.82
N LEU A 111 7.71 -6.19 -5.23
CA LEU A 111 6.94 -6.68 -4.10
C LEU A 111 7.04 -5.71 -2.92
N TRP A 112 8.24 -5.27 -2.58
CA TRP A 112 8.49 -4.31 -1.51
C TRP A 112 7.80 -2.97 -1.80
N ASN A 113 7.92 -2.46 -3.02
CA ASN A 113 7.27 -1.21 -3.41
C ASN A 113 5.75 -1.29 -3.27
N CYS A 114 5.17 -2.44 -3.62
CA CYS A 114 3.75 -2.68 -3.44
C CYS A 114 3.37 -2.70 -1.95
N GLN A 115 4.17 -3.38 -1.14
CA GLN A 115 3.93 -3.47 0.31
C GLN A 115 3.98 -2.11 0.98
N THR A 116 4.93 -1.25 0.61
CA THR A 116 5.01 0.11 1.15
C THR A 116 3.80 0.95 0.73
N ARG A 117 3.32 0.79 -0.49
CA ARG A 117 2.10 1.47 -0.96
C ARG A 117 0.86 0.99 -0.21
N LEU A 118 0.78 -0.30 0.07
CA LEU A 118 -0.33 -0.84 0.87
C LEU A 118 -0.33 -0.27 2.29
N PHE A 119 0.85 -0.10 2.88
CA PHE A 119 0.97 0.55 4.17
C PHE A 119 0.42 1.98 4.12
N VAL A 120 0.89 2.78 3.17
CA VAL A 120 0.45 4.18 3.02
C VAL A 120 -1.05 4.25 2.79
N LYS A 121 -1.59 3.39 1.95
CA LYS A 121 -3.03 3.31 1.67
C LYS A 121 -3.83 2.89 2.90
N GLY A 122 -3.36 1.87 3.61
CA GLY A 122 -4.02 1.39 4.82
C GLY A 122 -4.07 2.46 5.91
N VAL A 123 -2.97 3.19 6.10
CA VAL A 123 -2.92 4.31 7.04
C VAL A 123 -3.94 5.39 6.64
N ALA A 124 -4.01 5.73 5.36
CA ALA A 124 -4.95 6.75 4.88
C ALA A 124 -6.40 6.35 5.14
N ILE A 125 -6.74 5.10 4.86
CA ILE A 125 -8.11 4.59 5.05
C ILE A 125 -8.50 4.59 6.54
N ARG A 126 -7.59 4.14 7.39
CA ARG A 126 -7.90 3.93 8.81
C ARG A 126 -7.73 5.17 9.67
N THR A 127 -6.76 6.02 9.36
CA THR A 127 -6.42 7.15 10.22
C THR A 127 -6.73 8.51 9.61
N GLY A 128 -6.93 8.58 8.30
CA GLY A 128 -7.14 9.82 7.56
C GLY A 128 -5.87 10.49 7.08
N LEU A 129 -4.71 10.08 7.58
CA LEU A 129 -3.44 10.70 7.17
C LEU A 129 -3.13 10.40 5.70
N GLY A 130 -3.07 11.45 4.89
CA GLY A 130 -2.82 11.31 3.44
C GLY A 130 -4.05 10.91 2.63
N PHE A 131 -5.23 10.83 3.24
CA PHE A 131 -6.44 10.38 2.55
C PHE A 131 -6.81 11.28 1.36
N ASP A 132 -6.64 12.59 1.49
CA ASP A 132 -7.01 13.52 0.41
C ASP A 132 -6.17 13.32 -0.85
N LEU A 133 -4.96 12.82 -0.71
CA LEU A 133 -4.12 12.46 -1.86
C LEU A 133 -4.77 11.33 -2.67
N TRP A 134 -5.24 10.28 -1.98
CA TRP A 134 -5.93 9.16 -2.62
C TRP A 134 -7.25 9.59 -3.23
N LEU A 135 -8.02 10.40 -2.51
CA LEU A 135 -9.29 10.92 -3.00
C LEU A 135 -9.10 11.72 -4.29
N LYS A 136 -8.08 12.55 -4.34
CA LYS A 136 -7.73 13.34 -5.52
C LYS A 136 -7.43 12.43 -6.73
N ASP A 137 -6.64 11.37 -6.52
CA ASP A 137 -6.29 10.45 -7.59
C ASP A 137 -7.50 9.68 -8.11
N GLU A 138 -8.37 9.21 -7.21
CA GLU A 138 -9.58 8.50 -7.60
C GLU A 138 -10.55 9.38 -8.39
N LEU A 139 -10.65 10.65 -8.03
CA LEU A 139 -11.54 11.58 -8.72
C LEU A 139 -11.04 12.00 -10.12
N LYS A 140 -9.78 11.76 -10.44
CA LYS A 140 -9.22 12.02 -11.77
C LYS A 140 -9.53 10.94 -12.78
N SER A 141 -9.83 9.72 -12.32
CA SER A 141 -10.03 8.57 -13.21
C SER A 141 -11.47 8.39 -13.70
#